data_2c8877a0e4d088e5e0fa6ebb5f70acd5
#
_entry.id   2c8877a0e4d088e5e0fa6ebb5f70acd5
#
_cell.length_a   1.000
_cell.length_b   1.000
_cell.length_c   1.000
_cell.angle_alpha   90.00
_cell.angle_beta   90.00
_cell.angle_gamma   90.00
#
_symmetry.space_group_name_H-M   'P 1'
#
loop_
_entity.id
_entity.type
_entity.pdbx_description
1 polymer ?
#
loop_
_entity_poly.entity_id
_entity_poly.type
_entity_poly.pdbx_seq_one_letter_code
_entity_poly.pdbx_strand_id
1 'polypeptide(L)'
;MINFQSAFGFRWFMPHSSDSFAIKVANPVPSIEQVDKFRVDSDIEILYILRSMMKANALTTLTFGNSDGFILTNIIDIDLKHREVIFDYGTDQASNRCALKANKLNVFTLLNRVEIQFVCHDIEKIKFEGKNAFRARIPESLLRLQKREHYRIDMPVNRSLKCKVPLPEGGYTEVVLQNISRGGMAVLDLDHRVDFESGADYRGCLLDLPSIGTIKLNLQVKSVSEITQRGGIKCLRAGLQFDDDTEEKTLSMIQRYVMQLQMERKRTH
;
A
#
# COMPACT_ATOMS: atom_id res chain seq x y z
N MET A 1 27.71 -5.19 8.39
CA MET A 1 26.36 -5.73 8.73
C MET A 1 25.53 -4.61 9.25
N ILE A 2 24.64 -4.04 8.42
CA ILE A 2 23.76 -2.94 8.80
C ILE A 2 22.59 -3.57 9.55
N ASN A 3 22.40 -3.15 10.81
CA ASN A 3 21.35 -3.69 11.66
C ASN A 3 20.00 -3.06 11.27
N PHE A 4 19.23 -3.72 10.40
CA PHE A 4 17.93 -3.28 9.88
C PHE A 4 16.79 -3.37 10.90
N GLN A 5 17.02 -3.91 12.11
CA GLN A 5 15.97 -4.12 13.10
C GLN A 5 15.35 -2.83 13.67
N SER A 6 16.03 -1.68 13.56
CA SER A 6 15.52 -0.41 14.11
C SER A 6 14.70 0.43 13.10
N ALA A 7 14.62 0.03 11.82
CA ALA A 7 13.95 0.82 10.78
C ALA A 7 12.45 0.52 10.59
N PHE A 8 11.92 -0.57 11.18
CA PHE A 8 10.58 -1.08 10.88
C PHE A 8 9.52 -0.87 11.97
N GLY A 9 9.83 -0.11 13.02
CA GLY A 9 8.90 0.18 14.12
C GLY A 9 7.97 1.39 13.91
N PHE A 10 7.85 1.96 12.71
CA PHE A 10 7.08 3.18 12.51
C PHE A 10 5.58 2.94 12.37
N ARG A 11 4.88 3.32 13.41
CA ARG A 11 3.43 3.53 13.48
C ARG A 11 3.13 4.89 12.83
N TRP A 12 2.45 4.92 11.68
CA TRP A 12 2.00 6.17 11.08
C TRP A 12 1.01 6.88 12.00
N PHE A 13 1.43 7.98 12.60
CA PHE A 13 0.55 8.99 13.20
C PHE A 13 0.42 10.14 12.21
N MET A 14 -0.76 10.35 11.66
CA MET A 14 -1.09 11.61 10.99
C MET A 14 -1.57 12.62 12.03
N PRO A 15 -1.10 13.89 11.98
CA PRO A 15 -1.59 14.92 12.90
C PRO A 15 -3.02 15.30 12.58
N HIS A 16 -3.76 15.59 13.65
CA HIS A 16 -5.14 16.03 13.63
C HIS A 16 -5.36 17.26 12.75
N SER A 17 -6.05 17.10 11.63
CA SER A 17 -7.01 18.05 11.12
C SER A 17 -8.32 17.29 10.98
N SER A 18 -9.40 17.89 11.41
CA SER A 18 -10.75 17.38 11.44
C SER A 18 -11.15 16.74 10.11
N ASP A 19 -11.13 15.43 10.05
CA ASP A 19 -11.60 14.41 9.10
C ASP A 19 -10.53 13.36 8.81
N SER A 20 -10.00 12.74 9.89
CA SER A 20 -8.95 11.73 9.74
C SER A 20 -9.53 10.33 9.66
N PHE A 21 -9.35 9.68 8.53
CA PHE A 21 -9.41 8.23 8.41
C PHE A 21 -8.20 7.60 9.13
N ALA A 22 -8.33 7.33 10.42
CA ALA A 22 -7.34 6.57 11.16
C ALA A 22 -7.53 5.07 10.82
N ILE A 23 -6.87 4.60 9.77
CA ILE A 23 -6.72 3.16 9.52
C ILE A 23 -5.60 2.67 10.43
N LYS A 24 -5.96 2.03 11.56
CA LYS A 24 -5.03 1.16 12.29
C LYS A 24 -4.80 -0.10 11.46
N VAL A 25 -3.93 -0.05 10.48
CA VAL A 25 -3.45 -1.24 9.78
C VAL A 25 -2.23 -1.72 10.53
N ALA A 26 -2.40 -2.76 11.35
CA ALA A 26 -1.29 -3.58 11.79
C ALA A 26 -0.84 -4.42 10.59
N ASN A 27 -0.03 -3.84 9.69
CA ASN A 27 0.68 -4.64 8.70
C ASN A 27 1.74 -5.43 9.46
N PRO A 28 1.80 -6.77 9.36
CA PRO A 28 2.89 -7.53 9.92
C PRO A 28 4.20 -7.01 9.32
N VAL A 29 5.19 -6.78 10.18
CA VAL A 29 6.55 -6.42 9.75
C VAL A 29 7.06 -7.55 8.85
N PRO A 30 7.43 -7.29 7.59
CA PRO A 30 7.91 -8.33 6.70
C PRO A 30 9.16 -8.99 7.28
N SER A 31 9.28 -10.32 7.15
CA SER A 31 10.49 -11.05 7.53
C SER A 31 11.70 -10.58 6.69
N ILE A 32 12.92 -10.80 7.20
CA ILE A 32 14.16 -10.40 6.49
C ILE A 32 14.19 -10.99 5.07
N GLU A 33 13.80 -12.26 4.92
CA GLU A 33 13.72 -12.93 3.59
C GLU A 33 12.67 -12.29 2.66
N GLN A 34 11.56 -11.78 3.22
CA GLN A 34 10.56 -11.06 2.43
C GLN A 34 11.04 -9.68 1.99
N VAL A 35 11.91 -9.04 2.77
CA VAL A 35 12.50 -7.73 2.43
C VAL A 35 13.47 -7.87 1.26
N ASP A 36 14.30 -8.91 1.24
CA ASP A 36 15.28 -9.14 0.18
C ASP A 36 14.62 -9.38 -1.19
N LYS A 37 13.47 -10.02 -1.25
CA LYS A 37 12.68 -10.19 -2.49
C LYS A 37 12.30 -8.86 -3.17
N PHE A 38 12.16 -7.79 -2.39
CA PHE A 38 11.74 -6.46 -2.88
C PHE A 38 12.89 -5.47 -3.02
N ARG A 39 14.11 -5.93 -2.79
CA ARG A 39 15.29 -5.11 -2.87
C ARG A 39 15.71 -4.90 -4.32
N VAL A 40 16.07 -3.68 -4.63
CA VAL A 40 16.60 -3.24 -5.93
C VAL A 40 17.99 -2.69 -5.67
N ASP A 41 19.00 -3.34 -6.27
CA ASP A 41 20.43 -2.98 -6.18
C ASP A 41 21.00 -2.55 -7.54
N SER A 42 20.21 -2.61 -8.61
CA SER A 42 20.63 -2.17 -9.94
C SER A 42 20.61 -0.64 -10.03
N ASP A 43 21.75 -0.04 -10.29
CA ASP A 43 21.89 1.42 -10.50
C ASP A 43 20.90 1.96 -11.55
N ILE A 44 20.74 1.23 -12.65
CA ILE A 44 19.83 1.62 -13.75
C ILE A 44 18.37 1.65 -13.25
N GLU A 45 17.98 0.63 -12.50
CA GLU A 45 16.61 0.54 -11.99
C GLU A 45 16.36 1.56 -10.87
N ILE A 46 17.33 1.78 -9.98
CA ILE A 46 17.28 2.83 -8.95
C ILE A 46 17.06 4.20 -9.60
N LEU A 47 17.88 4.55 -10.60
CA LEU A 47 17.76 5.81 -11.32
C LEU A 47 16.41 5.94 -12.05
N TYR A 48 15.92 4.86 -12.64
CA TYR A 48 14.59 4.84 -13.27
C TYR A 48 13.48 5.12 -12.27
N ILE A 49 13.55 4.51 -11.08
CA ILE A 49 12.57 4.71 -10.00
C ILE A 49 12.62 6.15 -9.49
N LEU A 50 13.81 6.68 -9.17
CA LEU A 50 13.97 8.06 -8.70
C LEU A 50 13.47 9.08 -9.73
N ARG A 51 13.78 8.89 -11.03
CA ARG A 51 13.25 9.74 -12.11
C ARG A 51 11.72 9.64 -12.23
N SER A 52 11.18 8.45 -12.02
CA SER A 52 9.72 8.25 -12.04
C SER A 52 9.05 8.95 -10.86
N MET A 53 9.68 8.94 -9.67
CA MET A 53 9.22 9.71 -8.49
C MET A 53 9.24 11.21 -8.79
N MET A 54 10.33 11.72 -9.34
CA MET A 54 10.47 13.12 -9.73
C MET A 54 9.42 13.54 -10.76
N LYS A 55 9.27 12.77 -11.85
CA LYS A 55 8.30 13.04 -12.92
C LYS A 55 6.85 13.02 -12.42
N ALA A 56 6.54 12.13 -11.50
CA ALA A 56 5.21 12.03 -10.88
C ALA A 56 4.99 13.07 -9.77
N ASN A 57 5.98 13.89 -9.45
CA ASN A 57 5.98 14.77 -8.28
C ASN A 57 5.52 14.04 -7.02
N ALA A 58 6.06 12.83 -6.80
CA ALA A 58 5.59 11.91 -5.75
C ALA A 58 5.87 12.50 -4.38
N LEU A 59 4.80 12.68 -3.58
CA LEU A 59 4.92 13.15 -2.20
C LEU A 59 5.77 12.16 -1.41
N THR A 60 6.86 12.65 -0.86
CA THR A 60 7.89 11.85 -0.20
C THR A 60 8.02 12.30 1.25
N THR A 61 8.10 11.34 2.16
CA THR A 61 8.33 11.58 3.58
C THR A 61 9.77 11.26 3.92
N LEU A 62 10.47 12.22 4.50
CA LEU A 62 11.79 12.03 5.10
C LEU A 62 11.64 11.91 6.61
N THR A 63 12.17 10.83 7.20
CA THR A 63 12.23 10.68 8.66
C THR A 63 13.68 10.57 9.12
N PHE A 64 13.97 11.06 10.32
CA PHE A 64 15.33 11.15 10.86
C PHE A 64 15.36 10.86 12.36
N GLY A 65 16.39 10.13 12.79
CA GLY A 65 16.58 9.77 14.19
C GLY A 65 15.48 8.86 14.76
N ASN A 66 15.33 8.84 16.06
CA ASN A 66 14.29 8.14 16.81
C ASN A 66 13.13 9.09 17.20
N SER A 67 13.10 10.30 16.64
CA SER A 67 12.07 11.30 16.91
C SER A 67 10.87 11.13 15.98
N ASP A 68 9.70 11.54 16.44
CA ASP A 68 8.46 11.57 15.62
C ASP A 68 8.50 12.66 14.53
N GLY A 69 9.67 13.28 14.29
CA GLY A 69 9.85 14.33 13.31
C GLY A 69 9.92 13.79 11.88
N PHE A 70 9.21 14.44 10.97
CA PHE A 70 9.25 14.14 9.54
C PHE A 70 9.22 15.43 8.71
N ILE A 71 9.64 15.31 7.45
CA ILE A 71 9.52 16.36 6.42
C ILE A 71 8.75 15.76 5.26
N LEU A 72 7.72 16.47 4.79
CA LEU A 72 7.06 16.19 3.51
C LEU A 72 7.78 16.99 2.42
N THR A 73 8.18 16.31 1.38
CA THR A 73 8.97 16.87 0.27
C THR A 73 8.69 16.11 -1.02
N ASN A 74 9.42 16.44 -2.08
CA ASN A 74 9.48 15.71 -3.34
C ASN A 74 10.90 15.81 -3.92
N ILE A 75 11.25 14.92 -4.84
CA ILE A 75 12.50 15.02 -5.61
C ILE A 75 12.30 16.10 -6.65
N ILE A 76 13.20 17.10 -6.65
CA ILE A 76 13.17 18.20 -7.61
C ILE A 76 14.23 18.08 -8.70
N ASP A 77 15.34 17.37 -8.43
CA ASP A 77 16.37 17.07 -9.43
C ASP A 77 17.20 15.84 -9.07
N ILE A 78 17.90 15.30 -10.07
CA ILE A 78 18.83 14.16 -9.95
C ILE A 78 20.11 14.49 -10.72
N ASP A 79 21.19 14.78 -10.01
CA ASP A 79 22.50 15.00 -10.59
C ASP A 79 23.23 13.66 -10.80
N LEU A 80 23.27 13.22 -12.05
CA LEU A 80 23.93 11.97 -12.42
C LEU A 80 25.45 12.07 -12.37
N LYS A 81 26.01 13.24 -12.60
CA LYS A 81 27.46 13.46 -12.62
C LYS A 81 28.06 13.27 -11.23
N HIS A 82 27.37 13.78 -10.22
CA HIS A 82 27.83 13.72 -8.83
C HIS A 82 27.15 12.58 -8.05
N ARG A 83 26.20 11.83 -8.67
CA ARG A 83 25.39 10.79 -8.06
C ARG A 83 24.58 11.31 -6.85
N GLU A 84 23.89 12.40 -7.07
CA GLU A 84 23.13 13.11 -6.03
C GLU A 84 21.64 13.21 -6.38
N VAL A 85 20.82 13.18 -5.35
CA VAL A 85 19.38 13.45 -5.42
C VAL A 85 19.08 14.72 -4.65
N ILE A 86 18.26 15.59 -5.23
CA ILE A 86 17.90 16.87 -4.66
C ILE A 86 16.43 16.86 -4.29
N PHE A 87 16.14 17.13 -3.01
CA PHE A 87 14.79 17.25 -2.48
C PHE A 87 14.45 18.70 -2.20
N ASP A 88 13.17 19.04 -2.34
CA ASP A 88 12.68 20.34 -1.91
C ASP A 88 12.86 20.53 -0.39
N TYR A 89 13.00 21.78 0.03
CA TYR A 89 13.27 22.11 1.44
C TYR A 89 11.94 22.20 2.20
N GLY A 90 11.86 21.51 3.34
CA GLY A 90 10.65 21.54 4.18
C GLY A 90 10.29 22.95 4.65
N THR A 91 9.02 23.19 4.91
CA THR A 91 8.53 24.48 5.42
C THR A 91 8.90 24.72 6.88
N ASP A 92 9.01 23.66 7.69
CA ASP A 92 9.39 23.74 9.10
C ASP A 92 10.90 23.80 9.30
N GLN A 93 11.39 24.94 9.80
CA GLN A 93 12.81 25.17 10.04
C GLN A 93 13.42 24.28 11.13
N ALA A 94 12.62 23.84 12.11
CA ALA A 94 13.12 22.99 13.19
C ALA A 94 13.37 21.57 12.66
N SER A 95 12.43 21.00 11.93
CA SER A 95 12.57 19.70 11.27
C SER A 95 13.72 19.70 10.26
N ASN A 96 13.87 20.78 9.48
CA ASN A 96 14.99 20.93 8.55
C ASN A 96 16.36 20.90 9.25
N ARG A 97 16.50 21.58 10.38
CA ARG A 97 17.73 21.53 11.18
C ARG A 97 18.01 20.15 11.76
N CYS A 98 16.97 19.44 12.17
CA CYS A 98 17.10 18.07 12.67
C CYS A 98 17.55 17.12 11.56
N ALA A 99 16.96 17.22 10.37
CA ALA A 99 17.34 16.42 9.21
C ALA A 99 18.82 16.63 8.82
N LEU A 100 19.31 17.87 8.82
CA LEU A 100 20.70 18.18 8.51
C LEU A 100 21.72 17.71 9.56
N LYS A 101 21.27 17.45 10.79
CA LYS A 101 22.10 16.87 11.86
C LYS A 101 22.07 15.35 11.89
N ALA A 102 21.13 14.75 11.16
CA ALA A 102 20.98 13.30 11.15
C ALA A 102 22.04 12.64 10.27
N ASN A 103 22.61 11.53 10.72
CA ASN A 103 23.57 10.75 9.94
C ASN A 103 22.93 10.08 8.72
N LYS A 104 21.59 9.89 8.76
CA LYS A 104 20.81 9.26 7.68
C LYS A 104 19.38 9.76 7.69
N LEU A 105 18.76 9.78 6.52
CA LEU A 105 17.32 9.97 6.34
C LEU A 105 16.70 8.70 5.78
N ASN A 106 15.62 8.24 6.41
CA ASN A 106 14.78 7.21 5.80
C ASN A 106 13.77 7.92 4.89
N VAL A 107 13.66 7.45 3.67
CA VAL A 107 12.81 8.01 2.61
C VAL A 107 11.68 7.05 2.31
N PHE A 108 10.45 7.55 2.33
CA PHE A 108 9.23 6.79 2.05
C PHE A 108 8.37 7.53 1.04
N THR A 109 7.86 6.80 0.06
CA THR A 109 6.87 7.35 -0.88
C THR A 109 5.97 6.24 -1.44
N LEU A 110 4.86 6.65 -2.04
CA LEU A 110 3.99 5.79 -2.84
C LEU A 110 4.08 6.21 -4.31
N LEU A 111 4.75 5.42 -5.11
CA LEU A 111 4.80 5.60 -6.56
C LEU A 111 3.85 4.61 -7.24
N ASN A 112 2.79 5.11 -7.89
CA ASN A 112 1.77 4.28 -8.53
C ASN A 112 1.19 3.19 -7.60
N ARG A 113 0.93 3.53 -6.34
CA ARG A 113 0.45 2.63 -5.28
C ARG A 113 1.46 1.55 -4.85
N VAL A 114 2.70 1.65 -5.29
CA VAL A 114 3.82 0.82 -4.84
C VAL A 114 4.63 1.62 -3.83
N GLU A 115 4.87 1.04 -2.68
CA GLU A 115 5.68 1.66 -1.64
C GLU A 115 7.17 1.56 -2.01
N ILE A 116 7.85 2.70 -2.02
CA ILE A 116 9.29 2.81 -2.25
C ILE A 116 9.92 3.31 -0.95
N GLN A 117 10.96 2.61 -0.51
CA GLN A 117 11.72 2.96 0.69
C GLN A 117 13.21 2.90 0.40
N PHE A 118 13.96 3.86 0.91
CA PHE A 118 15.43 3.86 0.86
C PHE A 118 16.02 4.75 1.94
N VAL A 119 17.34 4.67 2.09
CA VAL A 119 18.09 5.47 3.05
C VAL A 119 19.03 6.40 2.28
N CYS A 120 19.00 7.68 2.63
CA CYS A 120 19.97 8.67 2.16
C CYS A 120 20.99 8.97 3.25
N HIS A 121 22.23 9.20 2.80
CA HIS A 121 23.35 9.64 3.61
C HIS A 121 23.90 10.97 3.11
N ASP A 122 24.78 11.58 3.87
CA ASP A 122 25.50 12.81 3.48
C ASP A 122 24.55 13.95 3.07
N ILE A 123 23.59 14.24 3.97
CA ILE A 123 22.56 15.23 3.70
C ILE A 123 23.12 16.64 3.93
N GLU A 124 23.03 17.47 2.91
CA GLU A 124 23.48 18.83 2.95
C GLU A 124 22.39 19.83 2.51
N LYS A 125 22.50 21.03 3.04
CA LYS A 125 21.69 22.16 2.57
C LYS A 125 22.40 22.85 1.42
N ILE A 126 21.73 22.99 0.30
CA ILE A 126 22.23 23.69 -0.87
C ILE A 126 21.28 24.82 -1.30
N LYS A 127 21.76 25.66 -2.25
CA LYS A 127 20.90 26.53 -3.06
C LYS A 127 20.70 25.87 -4.42
N PHE A 128 19.46 25.58 -4.74
CA PHE A 128 19.03 25.06 -6.04
C PHE A 128 18.03 26.05 -6.65
N GLU A 129 18.34 26.59 -7.82
CA GLU A 129 17.54 27.64 -8.49
C GLU A 129 17.14 28.81 -7.56
N GLY A 130 18.06 29.23 -6.70
CA GLY A 130 17.84 30.33 -5.75
C GLY A 130 17.10 29.97 -4.47
N LYS A 131 16.52 28.77 -4.36
CA LYS A 131 15.81 28.30 -3.18
C LYS A 131 16.68 27.36 -2.34
N ASN A 132 16.33 27.18 -1.06
CA ASN A 132 16.97 26.16 -0.26
C ASN A 132 16.47 24.75 -0.72
N ALA A 133 17.36 23.78 -0.72
CA ALA A 133 17.08 22.38 -1.03
C ALA A 133 17.94 21.46 -0.15
N PHE A 134 17.54 20.20 -0.03
CA PHE A 134 18.40 19.16 0.50
C PHE A 134 19.07 18.43 -0.65
N ARG A 135 20.34 18.16 -0.48
CA ARG A 135 21.15 17.31 -1.34
C ARG A 135 21.56 16.07 -0.56
N ALA A 136 21.44 14.91 -1.17
CA ALA A 136 21.89 13.65 -0.60
C ALA A 136 22.45 12.74 -1.70
N ARG A 137 23.25 11.74 -1.35
CA ARG A 137 23.71 10.73 -2.31
C ARG A 137 22.56 9.85 -2.80
N ILE A 138 22.63 9.46 -4.07
CA ILE A 138 21.74 8.42 -4.61
C ILE A 138 21.98 7.13 -3.80
N PRO A 139 20.90 6.46 -3.33
CA PRO A 139 21.04 5.26 -2.52
C PRO A 139 21.67 4.11 -3.32
N GLU A 140 22.45 3.25 -2.65
CA GLU A 140 23.01 2.02 -3.25
C GLU A 140 21.96 0.93 -3.44
N SER A 141 20.89 0.98 -2.67
CA SER A 141 19.75 0.06 -2.79
C SER A 141 18.46 0.74 -2.34
N LEU A 142 17.34 0.24 -2.85
CA LEU A 142 16.02 0.63 -2.38
C LEU A 142 15.09 -0.58 -2.27
N LEU A 143 14.02 -0.46 -1.51
CA LEU A 143 12.95 -1.42 -1.43
C LEU A 143 11.77 -0.94 -2.28
N ARG A 144 11.33 -1.79 -3.21
CA ARG A 144 10.13 -1.60 -4.02
C ARG A 144 9.07 -2.61 -3.58
N LEU A 145 8.26 -2.27 -2.58
CA LEU A 145 7.36 -3.18 -1.90
C LEU A 145 6.10 -3.47 -2.72
N GLN A 146 6.27 -4.11 -3.88
CA GLN A 146 5.18 -4.60 -4.69
C GLN A 146 4.68 -5.95 -4.15
N LYS A 147 3.86 -5.91 -3.10
CA LYS A 147 3.30 -7.10 -2.44
C LYS A 147 2.16 -7.78 -3.23
N ARG A 148 1.58 -7.09 -4.23
CA ARG A 148 0.42 -7.57 -4.98
C ARG A 148 0.83 -8.08 -6.35
N GLU A 149 0.61 -9.35 -6.58
CA GLU A 149 0.83 -10.00 -7.88
C GLU A 149 -0.31 -9.70 -8.87
N HIS A 150 -1.52 -9.52 -8.34
CA HIS A 150 -2.70 -9.29 -9.16
C HIS A 150 -3.28 -7.89 -8.95
N TYR A 151 -3.67 -7.27 -10.06
CA TYR A 151 -4.41 -6.00 -10.03
C TYR A 151 -5.74 -6.19 -9.32
N ARG A 152 -6.06 -5.28 -8.40
CA ARG A 152 -7.34 -5.23 -7.68
C ARG A 152 -8.19 -4.10 -8.22
N ILE A 153 -9.47 -4.39 -8.46
CA ILE A 153 -10.45 -3.39 -8.82
C ILE A 153 -11.43 -3.20 -7.67
N ASP A 154 -11.59 -1.94 -7.26
CA ASP A 154 -12.58 -1.59 -6.24
C ASP A 154 -13.98 -1.64 -6.86
N MET A 155 -14.96 -2.10 -6.12
CA MET A 155 -16.34 -2.14 -6.57
C MET A 155 -16.88 -0.71 -6.74
N PRO A 156 -17.65 -0.44 -7.80
CA PRO A 156 -18.35 0.83 -7.96
C PRO A 156 -19.33 1.07 -6.80
N VAL A 157 -19.41 2.32 -6.33
CA VAL A 157 -20.27 2.70 -5.19
C VAL A 157 -21.75 2.38 -5.44
N ASN A 158 -22.18 2.40 -6.70
CA ASN A 158 -23.56 2.10 -7.12
C ASN A 158 -23.84 0.61 -7.34
N ARG A 159 -22.83 -0.26 -7.17
CA ARG A 159 -22.97 -1.72 -7.30
C ARG A 159 -22.46 -2.41 -6.05
N SER A 160 -23.37 -2.73 -5.14
CA SER A 160 -23.06 -3.51 -3.96
C SER A 160 -23.18 -4.99 -4.31
N LEU A 161 -22.05 -5.62 -4.65
CA LEU A 161 -21.99 -7.07 -4.74
C LEU A 161 -21.81 -7.68 -3.35
N LYS A 162 -22.45 -8.82 -3.15
CA LYS A 162 -22.39 -9.55 -1.89
C LYS A 162 -21.80 -10.93 -2.10
N CYS A 163 -20.95 -11.32 -1.17
CA CYS A 163 -20.46 -12.70 -1.04
C CYS A 163 -21.25 -13.38 0.07
N LYS A 164 -21.78 -14.56 -0.20
CA LYS A 164 -22.42 -15.41 0.79
C LYS A 164 -21.38 -16.30 1.46
N VAL A 165 -21.23 -16.14 2.77
CA VAL A 165 -20.29 -16.89 3.61
C VAL A 165 -21.09 -17.89 4.42
N PRO A 166 -20.74 -19.20 4.41
CA PRO A 166 -21.44 -20.19 5.20
C PRO A 166 -21.21 -19.96 6.70
N LEU A 167 -22.25 -20.19 7.49
CA LEU A 167 -22.21 -20.10 8.95
C LEU A 167 -22.00 -21.50 9.57
N PRO A 168 -21.33 -21.62 10.73
CA PRO A 168 -21.12 -22.89 11.42
C PRO A 168 -22.41 -23.60 11.79
N GLU A 169 -23.44 -22.86 12.15
CA GLU A 169 -24.78 -23.37 12.50
C GLU A 169 -25.63 -23.74 11.27
N GLY A 170 -25.10 -23.56 10.08
CA GLY A 170 -25.78 -23.76 8.81
C GLY A 170 -26.36 -22.49 8.20
N GLY A 171 -26.62 -22.55 6.90
CA GLY A 171 -27.04 -21.37 6.13
C GLY A 171 -25.90 -20.47 5.71
N TYR A 172 -26.24 -19.24 5.28
CA TYR A 172 -25.29 -18.26 4.78
C TYR A 172 -25.57 -16.88 5.36
N THR A 173 -24.51 -16.12 5.59
CA THR A 173 -24.62 -14.66 5.79
C THR A 173 -24.04 -13.94 4.58
N GLU A 174 -24.37 -12.66 4.41
CA GLU A 174 -23.92 -11.86 3.30
C GLU A 174 -22.94 -10.78 3.77
N VAL A 175 -21.79 -10.68 3.12
CA VAL A 175 -20.80 -9.63 3.30
C VAL A 175 -20.61 -8.85 2.01
N VAL A 176 -20.33 -7.55 2.10
CA VAL A 176 -20.23 -6.66 0.94
C VAL A 176 -18.87 -6.76 0.30
N LEU A 177 -18.79 -7.00 -1.00
CA LEU A 177 -17.55 -7.00 -1.76
C LEU A 177 -17.02 -5.58 -1.90
N GLN A 178 -15.81 -5.32 -1.41
CA GLN A 178 -15.12 -4.03 -1.53
C GLN A 178 -14.26 -3.96 -2.79
N ASN A 179 -13.46 -4.98 -3.02
CA ASN A 179 -12.62 -5.11 -4.22
C ASN A 179 -12.36 -6.57 -4.55
N ILE A 180 -11.94 -6.81 -5.79
CA ILE A 180 -11.63 -8.15 -6.29
C ILE A 180 -10.43 -8.13 -7.22
N SER A 181 -9.69 -9.25 -7.26
CA SER A 181 -8.59 -9.54 -8.18
C SER A 181 -8.63 -11.01 -8.56
N ARG A 182 -7.71 -11.46 -9.43
CA ARG A 182 -7.57 -12.89 -9.76
C ARG A 182 -7.19 -13.76 -8.54
N GLY A 183 -6.44 -13.22 -7.57
CA GLY A 183 -5.93 -14.01 -6.43
C GLY A 183 -6.74 -13.87 -5.15
N GLY A 184 -7.80 -13.05 -5.13
CA GLY A 184 -8.58 -12.83 -3.90
C GLY A 184 -9.45 -11.61 -3.95
N MET A 185 -10.11 -11.35 -2.83
CA MET A 185 -11.03 -10.23 -2.68
C MET A 185 -10.94 -9.61 -1.29
N ALA A 186 -11.48 -8.41 -1.13
CA ALA A 186 -11.75 -7.82 0.18
C ALA A 186 -13.24 -7.63 0.35
N VAL A 187 -13.71 -7.93 1.55
CA VAL A 187 -15.12 -7.80 1.94
C VAL A 187 -15.28 -6.92 3.16
N LEU A 188 -16.46 -6.36 3.30
CA LEU A 188 -16.90 -5.58 4.46
C LEU A 188 -18.03 -6.33 5.15
N ASP A 189 -17.83 -6.67 6.40
CA ASP A 189 -18.88 -7.18 7.27
C ASP A 189 -19.44 -6.01 8.09
N LEU A 190 -20.60 -5.52 7.66
CA LEU A 190 -21.24 -4.34 8.24
C LEU A 190 -21.96 -4.68 9.54
N ASP A 191 -22.43 -5.91 9.67
CA ASP A 191 -23.28 -6.36 10.76
C ASP A 191 -22.51 -7.19 11.80
N HIS A 192 -21.19 -7.37 11.61
CA HIS A 192 -20.33 -8.21 12.47
C HIS A 192 -20.89 -9.63 12.65
N ARG A 193 -21.35 -10.23 11.55
CA ARG A 193 -21.95 -11.58 11.57
C ARG A 193 -20.96 -12.71 11.31
N VAL A 194 -19.78 -12.37 10.80
CA VAL A 194 -18.72 -13.33 10.53
C VAL A 194 -17.54 -13.05 11.43
N ASP A 195 -17.14 -14.03 12.19
CA ASP A 195 -15.95 -13.93 13.03
C ASP A 195 -14.71 -14.21 12.17
N PHE A 196 -14.29 -13.17 11.41
CA PHE A 196 -13.10 -13.29 10.58
C PHE A 196 -11.83 -13.27 11.42
N GLU A 197 -11.13 -14.38 11.45
CA GLU A 197 -9.82 -14.52 12.07
C GLU A 197 -8.74 -14.70 11.00
N SER A 198 -7.57 -14.06 11.18
CA SER A 198 -6.45 -14.24 10.26
C SER A 198 -5.97 -15.68 10.23
N GLY A 199 -5.90 -16.27 9.03
CA GLY A 199 -5.56 -17.67 8.81
C GLY A 199 -6.76 -18.62 8.74
N ALA A 200 -7.97 -18.18 9.12
CA ALA A 200 -9.18 -19.03 9.03
C ALA A 200 -9.58 -19.29 7.58
N ASP A 201 -10.13 -20.50 7.34
CA ASP A 201 -10.63 -20.93 6.05
C ASP A 201 -12.16 -20.95 6.03
N TYR A 202 -12.74 -20.43 4.94
CA TYR A 202 -14.17 -20.46 4.67
C TYR A 202 -14.42 -21.22 3.36
N ARG A 203 -15.05 -22.39 3.46
CA ARG A 203 -15.28 -23.28 2.31
C ARG A 203 -16.70 -23.15 1.80
N GLY A 204 -16.83 -23.08 0.46
CA GLY A 204 -18.14 -23.06 -0.17
C GLY A 204 -18.83 -21.71 -0.16
N CYS A 205 -18.07 -20.61 -0.08
CA CYS A 205 -18.58 -19.27 -0.27
C CYS A 205 -19.14 -19.09 -1.69
N LEU A 206 -20.23 -18.32 -1.82
CA LEU A 206 -20.85 -18.07 -3.12
C LEU A 206 -20.75 -16.59 -3.47
N LEU A 207 -20.29 -16.33 -4.70
CA LEU A 207 -20.20 -14.99 -5.25
C LEU A 207 -20.96 -14.95 -6.58
N ASP A 208 -21.97 -14.09 -6.67
CA ASP A 208 -22.70 -13.89 -7.90
C ASP A 208 -22.06 -12.74 -8.71
N LEU A 209 -21.50 -13.10 -9.87
CA LEU A 209 -20.86 -12.16 -10.79
C LEU A 209 -21.86 -11.76 -11.87
N PRO A 210 -22.31 -10.50 -11.91
CA PRO A 210 -23.29 -10.03 -12.88
C PRO A 210 -22.87 -10.33 -14.33
N SER A 211 -23.79 -10.85 -15.12
CA SER A 211 -23.59 -11.25 -16.54
C SER A 211 -22.61 -12.41 -16.77
N ILE A 212 -22.08 -13.03 -15.70
CA ILE A 212 -21.13 -14.15 -15.79
C ILE A 212 -21.69 -15.40 -15.12
N GLY A 213 -22.29 -15.25 -13.93
CA GLY A 213 -22.89 -16.34 -13.15
C GLY A 213 -22.35 -16.45 -11.74
N THR A 214 -22.92 -17.38 -10.99
CA THR A 214 -22.52 -17.64 -9.61
C THR A 214 -21.33 -18.58 -9.56
N ILE A 215 -20.33 -18.23 -8.78
CA ILE A 215 -19.13 -19.05 -8.53
C ILE A 215 -19.09 -19.49 -7.07
N LYS A 216 -18.53 -20.68 -6.86
CA LYS A 216 -18.26 -21.24 -5.54
C LYS A 216 -16.78 -21.15 -5.25
N LEU A 217 -16.42 -20.62 -4.08
CA LEU A 217 -15.03 -20.30 -3.68
C LEU A 217 -14.73 -20.87 -2.30
N ASN A 218 -13.49 -21.33 -2.14
CA ASN A 218 -12.87 -21.51 -0.84
C ASN A 218 -11.93 -20.35 -0.61
N LEU A 219 -11.97 -19.80 0.60
CA LEU A 219 -11.34 -18.52 0.94
C LEU A 219 -10.52 -18.67 2.20
N GLN A 220 -9.29 -18.15 2.19
CA GLN A 220 -8.47 -18.00 3.38
C GLN A 220 -8.38 -16.55 3.80
N VAL A 221 -8.59 -16.25 5.08
CA VAL A 221 -8.45 -14.91 5.64
C VAL A 221 -6.99 -14.55 5.78
N LYS A 222 -6.53 -13.52 5.08
CA LYS A 222 -5.14 -13.02 5.14
C LYS A 222 -4.97 -11.79 6.02
N SER A 223 -6.04 -11.03 6.19
CA SER A 223 -5.99 -9.83 7.04
C SER A 223 -7.39 -9.46 7.51
N VAL A 224 -7.48 -8.97 8.73
CA VAL A 224 -8.70 -8.38 9.31
C VAL A 224 -8.36 -7.01 9.86
N SER A 225 -9.22 -6.04 9.65
CA SER A 225 -9.07 -4.69 10.19
C SER A 225 -10.43 -4.05 10.43
N GLU A 226 -10.57 -3.34 11.54
CA GLU A 226 -11.71 -2.46 11.74
C GLU A 226 -11.51 -1.19 10.92
N ILE A 227 -12.51 -0.79 10.16
CA ILE A 227 -12.52 0.46 9.40
C ILE A 227 -13.75 1.28 9.73
N THR A 228 -13.63 2.59 9.62
CA THR A 228 -14.76 3.50 9.75
C THR A 228 -15.13 4.02 8.37
N GLN A 229 -16.37 3.78 7.94
CA GLN A 229 -16.89 4.30 6.68
C GLN A 229 -17.33 5.77 6.79
N ARG A 230 -17.62 6.39 5.64
CA ARG A 230 -18.26 7.71 5.60
C ARG A 230 -19.57 7.64 6.38
N GLY A 231 -19.76 8.55 7.35
CA GLY A 231 -20.90 8.53 8.26
C GLY A 231 -20.61 7.91 9.64
N GLY A 232 -19.35 7.52 9.92
CA GLY A 232 -18.94 7.04 11.25
C GLY A 232 -19.28 5.57 11.54
N ILE A 233 -19.80 4.83 10.56
CA ILE A 233 -20.15 3.40 10.72
C ILE A 233 -18.86 2.57 10.78
N LYS A 234 -18.66 1.89 11.90
CA LYS A 234 -17.57 0.93 12.05
C LYS A 234 -17.96 -0.41 11.45
N CYS A 235 -17.07 -1.03 10.71
CA CYS A 235 -17.26 -2.36 10.16
C CYS A 235 -15.94 -3.13 10.09
N LEU A 236 -16.01 -4.45 10.01
CA LEU A 236 -14.84 -5.30 9.77
C LEU A 236 -14.56 -5.38 8.28
N ARG A 237 -13.31 -5.21 7.94
CA ARG A 237 -12.77 -5.45 6.60
C ARG A 237 -11.90 -6.68 6.64
N ALA A 238 -12.26 -7.70 5.86
CA ALA A 238 -11.46 -8.91 5.69
C ALA A 238 -10.83 -8.94 4.30
N GLY A 239 -9.52 -9.20 4.23
CA GLY A 239 -8.80 -9.54 3.00
C GLY A 239 -8.75 -11.04 2.85
N LEU A 240 -9.35 -11.58 1.78
CA LEU A 240 -9.54 -13.00 1.53
C LEU A 240 -8.74 -13.42 0.29
N GLN A 241 -7.96 -14.49 0.41
CA GLN A 241 -7.27 -15.13 -0.71
C GLN A 241 -8.12 -16.29 -1.20
N PHE A 242 -8.20 -16.51 -2.49
CA PHE A 242 -8.75 -17.73 -3.06
C PHE A 242 -7.81 -18.88 -2.77
N ASP A 243 -8.37 -20.06 -2.52
CA ASP A 243 -7.60 -21.27 -2.32
C ASP A 243 -6.77 -21.59 -3.57
N ASP A 244 -5.57 -22.12 -3.39
CA ASP A 244 -4.67 -22.49 -4.49
C ASP A 244 -5.28 -23.57 -5.40
N ASP A 245 -6.19 -24.39 -4.86
CA ASP A 245 -6.96 -25.41 -5.60
C ASP A 245 -8.17 -24.83 -6.37
N THR A 246 -8.33 -23.51 -6.43
CA THR A 246 -9.43 -22.88 -7.17
C THR A 246 -9.34 -23.23 -8.66
N GLU A 247 -10.40 -23.82 -9.20
CA GLU A 247 -10.46 -24.21 -10.61
C GLU A 247 -10.14 -23.05 -11.56
N GLU A 248 -9.33 -23.31 -12.59
CA GLU A 248 -8.93 -22.30 -13.59
C GLU A 248 -10.15 -21.70 -14.30
N LYS A 249 -11.24 -22.48 -14.47
CA LYS A 249 -12.51 -21.98 -15.00
C LYS A 249 -13.08 -20.86 -14.12
N THR A 250 -13.07 -21.05 -12.80
CA THR A 250 -13.54 -20.05 -11.82
C THR A 250 -12.65 -18.80 -11.84
N LEU A 251 -11.31 -18.97 -11.87
CA LEU A 251 -10.36 -17.87 -11.99
C LEU A 251 -10.57 -17.09 -13.30
N SER A 252 -10.85 -17.77 -14.40
CA SER A 252 -11.17 -17.15 -15.69
C SER A 252 -12.46 -16.32 -15.65
N MET A 253 -13.50 -16.81 -14.95
CA MET A 253 -14.75 -16.06 -14.75
C MET A 253 -14.49 -14.77 -13.95
N ILE A 254 -13.70 -14.86 -12.87
CA ILE A 254 -13.30 -13.70 -12.07
C ILE A 254 -12.50 -12.70 -12.90
N GLN A 255 -11.53 -13.18 -13.68
CA GLN A 255 -10.70 -12.32 -14.52
C GLN A 255 -11.53 -11.60 -15.59
N ARG A 256 -12.48 -12.28 -16.20
CA ARG A 256 -13.44 -11.69 -17.14
C ARG A 256 -14.25 -10.58 -16.47
N TYR A 257 -14.73 -10.80 -15.24
CA TYR A 257 -15.47 -9.79 -14.49
C TYR A 257 -14.60 -8.57 -14.16
N VAL A 258 -13.37 -8.78 -13.70
CA VAL A 258 -12.41 -7.69 -13.45
C VAL A 258 -12.15 -6.87 -14.71
N MET A 259 -11.99 -7.52 -15.87
CA MET A 259 -11.81 -6.82 -17.15
C MET A 259 -13.05 -5.99 -17.55
N GLN A 260 -14.26 -6.53 -17.36
CA GLN A 260 -15.50 -5.77 -17.62
C GLN A 260 -15.56 -4.50 -16.77
N LEU A 261 -15.30 -4.60 -15.47
CA LEU A 261 -15.26 -3.44 -14.58
C LEU A 261 -14.19 -2.41 -14.99
N GLN A 262 -13.03 -2.87 -15.45
CA GLN A 262 -11.98 -1.97 -15.95
C GLN A 262 -12.42 -1.21 -17.20
N MET A 263 -13.08 -1.89 -18.14
CA MET A 263 -13.58 -1.26 -19.36
C MET A 263 -14.68 -0.24 -19.05
N GLU A 264 -15.59 -0.56 -18.12
CA GLU A 264 -16.64 0.36 -17.69
C GLU A 264 -16.04 1.63 -17.06
N ARG A 265 -15.03 1.51 -16.20
CA ARG A 265 -14.34 2.68 -15.61
C ARG A 265 -13.69 3.59 -16.66
N LYS A 266 -13.06 3.00 -17.70
CA LYS A 266 -12.43 3.77 -18.77
C LYS A 266 -13.44 4.54 -19.64
N ARG A 267 -14.69 4.10 -19.69
CA ARG A 267 -15.77 4.78 -20.43
C ARG A 267 -16.40 5.93 -19.66
N THR A 268 -16.21 5.96 -18.33
CA THR A 268 -16.83 6.95 -17.43
C THR A 268 -15.86 8.11 -17.10
N HIS A 269 -14.61 8.02 -17.54
CA HIS A 269 -13.57 9.06 -17.46
C HIS A 269 -13.14 9.50 -18.83
#